data_7e57c0e1eeb60167bff6708ae7034872
#
_entry.id   7e57c0e1eeb60167bff6708ae7034872
#
_cell.length_a   1.000
_cell.length_b   1.000
_cell.length_c   1.000
_cell.angle_alpha   90.00
_cell.angle_beta   90.00
_cell.angle_gamma   90.00
#
_symmetry.space_group_name_H-M   'P 1'
#
loop_
_entity.id
_entity.type
_entity.pdbx_description
1 polymer ?
#
loop_
_entity_poly.entity_id
_entity_poly.type
_entity_poly.pdbx_seq_one_letter_code
_entity_poly.pdbx_strand_id
1 'polypeptide(L)'
;GATGTGKSVSLMLLAEEFSKQGVPVFLADVKGDLAGLSQAAVMSDKLRNRLKLLGIEQSWKPGANPVVFWDIYGQNGHPLRTTISEMGPILLARLMELNEVQSGVLNVVFRVADEEGLLLIDLPDLRSMLNYVSENAKAISAEYGLVSSTSIAAVQRALLGLEDVGARAFFGEPAFQLQDFFGIDPLGRGVINIMSAEQLILKPKLYSSFLLWLLSELFEQLPEVGDLDKPRLVFFFDEAHLLFDDAPASMVQRIEQVVRLIRSKGVGVYFCSQNPDDVPGDILGQLGHRIQHALRAFTPRDQKAVKTAAETFVANPALDVVKAITELGVGEALVSFLEEGGRPAMVERAWVLTPGCRIGAITPEERAAVRAAGPIGNKYDQSQDRESAYEILKRRAEPQPEAPPE
;
A
#
# COMPACT_ATOMS: atom_id res chain seq x y z
N GLY A 1 7.51 16.71 6.78
CA GLY A 1 7.07 18.12 6.98
C GLY A 1 5.75 18.22 7.71
N ALA A 2 5.48 19.35 8.40
CA ALA A 2 4.27 19.56 9.20
C ALA A 2 2.98 19.55 8.33
N THR A 3 1.84 19.37 9.00
CA THR A 3 0.53 19.43 8.33
C THR A 3 0.28 20.82 7.72
N GLY A 4 -0.30 20.86 6.53
CA GLY A 4 -0.64 22.11 5.82
C GLY A 4 0.54 22.83 5.15
N THR A 5 1.74 22.23 5.11
CA THR A 5 2.93 22.86 4.49
C THR A 5 3.08 22.56 2.99
N GLY A 6 2.28 21.64 2.44
CA GLY A 6 2.26 21.32 1.00
C GLY A 6 2.71 19.90 0.65
N LYS A 7 2.86 18.99 1.61
CA LYS A 7 3.26 17.59 1.33
C LYS A 7 2.38 16.88 0.32
N SER A 8 1.05 16.85 0.55
CA SER A 8 0.10 16.21 -0.37
C SER A 8 0.16 16.83 -1.77
N VAL A 9 0.39 18.15 -1.86
CA VAL A 9 0.55 18.83 -3.16
C VAL A 9 1.81 18.37 -3.88
N SER A 10 2.95 18.23 -3.17
CA SER A 10 4.18 17.69 -3.75
C SER A 10 4.00 16.25 -4.22
N LEU A 11 3.30 15.43 -3.44
CA LEU A 11 2.98 14.05 -3.79
C LEU A 11 2.10 14.01 -5.06
N MET A 12 1.04 14.83 -5.12
CA MET A 12 0.17 14.94 -6.29
C MET A 12 0.93 15.40 -7.52
N LEU A 13 1.82 16.40 -7.38
CA LEU A 13 2.66 16.89 -8.48
C LEU A 13 3.57 15.76 -9.01
N LEU A 14 4.26 15.04 -8.12
CA LEU A 14 5.11 13.93 -8.53
C LEU A 14 4.32 12.83 -9.23
N ALA A 15 3.16 12.45 -8.69
CA ALA A 15 2.28 11.44 -9.28
C ALA A 15 1.81 11.86 -10.69
N GLU A 16 1.40 13.13 -10.85
CA GLU A 16 1.01 13.70 -12.13
C GLU A 16 2.16 13.68 -13.14
N GLU A 17 3.38 14.08 -12.73
CA GLU A 17 4.54 14.11 -13.62
C GLU A 17 5.01 12.70 -14.01
N PHE A 18 4.99 11.71 -13.09
CA PHE A 18 5.23 10.32 -13.46
C PHE A 18 4.19 9.80 -14.45
N SER A 19 2.91 10.08 -14.19
CA SER A 19 1.83 9.71 -15.10
C SER A 19 2.05 10.30 -16.51
N LYS A 20 2.37 11.58 -16.62
CA LYS A 20 2.66 12.25 -17.91
C LYS A 20 3.82 11.60 -18.68
N GLN A 21 4.79 11.05 -17.97
CA GLN A 21 5.92 10.32 -18.56
C GLN A 21 5.60 8.85 -18.90
N GLY A 22 4.36 8.42 -18.76
CA GLY A 22 3.95 7.05 -19.03
C GLY A 22 4.33 6.07 -17.92
N VAL A 23 4.55 6.56 -16.69
CA VAL A 23 4.85 5.71 -15.52
C VAL A 23 3.60 5.58 -14.68
N PRO A 24 3.05 4.36 -14.51
CA PRO A 24 1.97 4.09 -13.58
C PRO A 24 2.37 4.41 -12.14
N VAL A 25 1.38 4.82 -11.36
CA VAL A 25 1.59 5.22 -9.96
C VAL A 25 0.60 4.48 -9.06
N PHE A 26 1.03 4.10 -7.87
CA PHE A 26 0.16 3.66 -6.78
C PHE A 26 0.26 4.64 -5.60
N LEU A 27 -0.89 4.99 -5.04
CA LEU A 27 -1.03 5.91 -3.91
C LEU A 27 -1.96 5.30 -2.86
N ALA A 28 -1.53 5.25 -1.60
CA ALA A 28 -2.42 4.96 -0.48
C ALA A 28 -2.98 6.30 0.06
N ASP A 29 -4.24 6.57 -0.21
CA ASP A 29 -4.94 7.80 0.22
C ASP A 29 -5.64 7.59 1.55
N VAL A 30 -5.02 8.07 2.60
CA VAL A 30 -5.48 7.92 3.99
C VAL A 30 -6.51 9.00 4.38
N LYS A 31 -6.50 10.13 3.69
CA LYS A 31 -7.32 11.32 4.03
C LYS A 31 -8.41 11.61 3.01
N GLY A 32 -8.41 10.94 1.86
CA GLY A 32 -9.33 11.21 0.77
C GLY A 32 -9.02 12.47 -0.02
N ASP A 33 -7.88 13.13 0.22
CA ASP A 33 -7.51 14.39 -0.43
C ASP A 33 -6.71 14.21 -1.73
N LEU A 34 -6.22 13.02 -2.02
CA LEU A 34 -5.51 12.69 -3.26
C LEU A 34 -6.45 12.34 -4.43
N ALA A 35 -7.72 12.09 -4.15
CA ALA A 35 -8.72 11.77 -5.15
C ALA A 35 -8.90 12.88 -6.23
N GLY A 36 -8.57 14.12 -5.88
CA GLY A 36 -8.56 15.26 -6.80
C GLY A 36 -7.64 15.12 -8.00
N LEU A 37 -6.65 14.19 -7.96
CA LEU A 37 -5.83 13.82 -9.14
C LEU A 37 -6.69 13.43 -10.35
N SER A 38 -7.89 12.89 -10.14
CA SER A 38 -8.83 12.48 -11.17
C SER A 38 -9.59 13.64 -11.85
N GLN A 39 -9.45 14.87 -11.33
CA GLN A 39 -10.20 16.03 -11.80
C GLN A 39 -9.25 17.16 -12.20
N ALA A 40 -9.60 17.91 -13.24
CA ALA A 40 -8.85 19.12 -13.60
C ALA A 40 -9.03 20.21 -12.51
N ALA A 41 -7.98 20.98 -12.27
CA ALA A 41 -8.07 22.11 -11.37
C ALA A 41 -9.04 23.18 -11.90
N VAL A 42 -9.80 23.78 -10.97
CA VAL A 42 -10.66 24.92 -11.26
C VAL A 42 -9.94 26.20 -10.86
N MET A 43 -9.88 27.16 -11.78
CA MET A 43 -9.22 28.44 -11.53
C MET A 43 -9.88 29.19 -10.38
N SER A 44 -9.10 29.54 -9.38
CA SER A 44 -9.49 30.36 -8.25
C SER A 44 -8.51 31.54 -8.07
N ASP A 45 -8.86 32.54 -7.30
CA ASP A 45 -7.95 33.65 -7.02
C ASP A 45 -6.68 33.18 -6.29
N LYS A 46 -6.83 32.19 -5.38
CA LYS A 46 -5.69 31.57 -4.69
C LYS A 46 -4.75 30.89 -5.69
N LEU A 47 -5.30 30.12 -6.63
CA LEU A 47 -4.51 29.44 -7.66
C LEU A 47 -3.84 30.45 -8.60
N ARG A 48 -4.57 31.47 -9.05
CA ARG A 48 -4.03 32.55 -9.89
C ARG A 48 -2.87 33.27 -9.22
N ASN A 49 -3.01 33.64 -7.95
CA ASN A 49 -1.94 34.28 -7.19
C ASN A 49 -0.72 33.35 -7.03
N ARG A 50 -0.94 32.06 -6.85
CA ARG A 50 0.15 31.08 -6.80
C ARG A 50 0.89 30.97 -8.13
N LEU A 51 0.18 30.89 -9.24
CA LEU A 51 0.78 30.82 -10.57
C LEU A 51 1.59 32.07 -10.89
N LYS A 52 1.10 33.27 -10.48
CA LYS A 52 1.86 34.53 -10.57
C LYS A 52 3.16 34.49 -9.78
N LEU A 53 3.08 34.04 -8.52
CA LEU A 53 4.26 33.90 -7.66
C LEU A 53 5.32 32.99 -8.28
N LEU A 54 4.88 31.91 -8.94
CA LEU A 54 5.75 30.95 -9.60
C LEU A 54 6.21 31.40 -11.02
N GLY A 55 5.61 32.44 -11.59
CA GLY A 55 5.92 32.94 -12.94
C GLY A 55 5.51 31.96 -14.07
N ILE A 56 4.53 31.08 -13.82
CA ILE A 56 4.11 30.01 -14.76
C ILE A 56 2.69 30.18 -15.30
N GLU A 57 2.08 31.36 -15.17
CA GLU A 57 0.68 31.61 -15.60
C GLU A 57 0.40 31.24 -17.06
N GLN A 58 1.35 31.47 -17.96
CA GLN A 58 1.19 31.20 -19.38
C GLN A 58 1.43 29.74 -19.77
N SER A 59 2.28 29.05 -19.05
CA SER A 59 2.66 27.65 -19.35
C SER A 59 1.79 26.62 -18.62
N TRP A 60 1.21 27.01 -17.48
CA TRP A 60 0.40 26.11 -16.67
C TRP A 60 -0.97 25.86 -17.32
N LYS A 61 -1.40 24.59 -17.32
CA LYS A 61 -2.71 24.17 -17.82
C LYS A 61 -3.41 23.25 -16.82
N PRO A 62 -4.73 23.42 -16.60
CA PRO A 62 -5.49 22.44 -15.83
C PRO A 62 -5.59 21.13 -16.60
N GLY A 63 -5.57 20.02 -15.88
CA GLY A 63 -5.72 18.68 -16.46
C GLY A 63 -6.10 17.64 -15.44
N ALA A 64 -6.94 16.69 -15.85
CA ALA A 64 -7.23 15.49 -15.08
C ALA A 64 -6.25 14.39 -15.46
N ASN A 65 -5.93 13.50 -14.53
CA ASN A 65 -5.10 12.34 -14.78
C ASN A 65 -5.95 11.07 -14.97
N PRO A 66 -5.45 10.04 -15.65
CA PRO A 66 -6.10 8.74 -15.68
C PRO A 66 -6.00 8.08 -14.30
N VAL A 67 -7.13 7.94 -13.60
CA VAL A 67 -7.18 7.43 -12.23
C VAL A 67 -8.05 6.18 -12.17
N VAL A 68 -7.60 5.18 -11.41
CA VAL A 68 -8.38 4.04 -10.95
C VAL A 68 -8.45 4.08 -9.43
N PHE A 69 -9.66 4.00 -8.89
CA PHE A 69 -9.88 3.91 -7.45
C PHE A 69 -10.00 2.45 -6.99
N TRP A 70 -9.26 2.12 -5.96
CA TRP A 70 -9.28 0.82 -5.28
C TRP A 70 -9.75 0.97 -3.84
N ASP A 71 -10.43 -0.05 -3.31
CA ASP A 71 -10.91 -0.06 -1.93
C ASP A 71 -11.11 -1.51 -1.47
N ILE A 72 -10.53 -1.89 -0.34
CA ILE A 72 -10.75 -3.25 0.23
C ILE A 72 -12.24 -3.52 0.44
N TYR A 73 -13.01 -2.51 0.85
CA TYR A 73 -14.44 -2.66 1.14
C TYR A 73 -15.35 -2.45 -0.09
N GLY A 74 -14.79 -2.05 -1.23
CA GLY A 74 -15.53 -1.83 -2.47
C GLY A 74 -16.48 -0.62 -2.48
N GLN A 75 -16.43 0.24 -1.46
CA GLN A 75 -17.31 1.40 -1.32
C GLN A 75 -16.84 2.59 -2.15
N ASN A 76 -15.56 2.90 -2.06
CA ASN A 76 -14.93 4.08 -2.68
C ASN A 76 -14.08 3.76 -3.91
N GLY A 77 -14.02 2.50 -4.33
CA GLY A 77 -13.22 2.02 -5.45
C GLY A 77 -13.60 0.61 -5.85
N HIS A 78 -12.87 0.05 -6.82
CA HIS A 78 -12.99 -1.36 -7.16
C HIS A 78 -12.49 -2.20 -5.99
N PRO A 79 -13.20 -3.28 -5.61
CA PRO A 79 -12.75 -4.16 -4.55
C PRO A 79 -11.36 -4.74 -4.86
N LEU A 80 -10.45 -4.59 -3.90
CA LEU A 80 -9.13 -5.16 -4.00
C LEU A 80 -9.06 -6.37 -3.06
N ARG A 81 -9.10 -7.58 -3.62
CA ARG A 81 -9.13 -8.84 -2.89
C ARG A 81 -7.91 -9.70 -3.21
N THR A 82 -7.58 -10.57 -2.28
CA THR A 82 -6.66 -11.69 -2.49
C THR A 82 -7.32 -12.97 -1.99
N THR A 83 -6.79 -14.13 -2.37
CA THR A 83 -7.20 -15.40 -1.76
C THR A 83 -6.32 -15.73 -0.55
N ILE A 84 -6.82 -16.59 0.33
CA ILE A 84 -6.02 -17.15 1.44
C ILE A 84 -4.78 -17.86 0.87
N SER A 85 -4.93 -18.62 -0.22
CA SER A 85 -3.82 -19.31 -0.90
C SER A 85 -2.75 -18.34 -1.38
N GLU A 86 -3.14 -17.22 -2.03
CA GLU A 86 -2.18 -16.20 -2.54
C GLU A 86 -1.49 -15.44 -1.40
N MET A 87 -2.20 -15.12 -0.31
CA MET A 87 -1.59 -14.52 0.88
C MET A 87 -0.51 -15.45 1.46
N GLY A 88 -0.76 -16.74 1.45
CA GLY A 88 0.13 -17.77 1.98
C GLY A 88 0.23 -17.79 3.50
N PRO A 89 0.74 -18.91 4.06
CA PRO A 89 0.74 -19.11 5.51
C PRO A 89 1.66 -18.14 6.26
N ILE A 90 2.74 -17.67 5.65
CA ILE A 90 3.72 -16.80 6.31
C ILE A 90 3.14 -15.41 6.58
N LEU A 91 2.55 -14.77 5.57
CA LEU A 91 1.95 -13.45 5.73
C LEU A 91 0.68 -13.52 6.58
N LEU A 92 -0.11 -14.57 6.40
CA LEU A 92 -1.32 -14.80 7.19
C LEU A 92 -1.01 -15.04 8.67
N ALA A 93 0.04 -15.83 8.99
CA ALA A 93 0.49 -16.01 10.36
C ALA A 93 0.91 -14.69 11.03
N ARG A 94 1.55 -13.80 10.29
CA ARG A 94 1.92 -12.46 10.76
C ARG A 94 0.69 -11.57 10.97
N LEU A 95 -0.24 -11.58 10.03
CA LEU A 95 -1.50 -10.83 10.13
C LEU A 95 -2.30 -11.25 11.38
N MET A 96 -2.28 -12.55 11.70
CA MET A 96 -2.92 -13.12 12.90
C MET A 96 -2.05 -13.10 14.15
N GLU A 97 -0.83 -12.56 14.11
CA GLU A 97 0.13 -12.51 15.24
C GLU A 97 0.41 -13.88 15.86
N LEU A 98 0.53 -14.90 15.05
CA LEU A 98 0.78 -16.26 15.51
C LEU A 98 2.25 -16.44 15.97
N ASN A 99 2.45 -17.19 17.04
CA ASN A 99 3.78 -17.62 17.45
C ASN A 99 4.29 -18.76 16.53
N GLU A 100 5.56 -19.17 16.71
CA GLU A 100 6.20 -20.19 15.86
C GLU A 100 5.41 -21.52 15.82
N VAL A 101 4.90 -21.98 16.97
CA VAL A 101 4.14 -23.24 17.05
C VAL A 101 2.81 -23.13 16.30
N GLN A 102 2.10 -22.01 16.46
CA GLN A 102 0.85 -21.73 15.77
C GLN A 102 1.05 -21.53 14.28
N SER A 103 2.14 -20.85 13.89
CA SER A 103 2.54 -20.71 12.49
C SER A 103 2.86 -22.06 11.86
N GLY A 104 3.50 -22.97 12.61
CA GLY A 104 3.73 -24.35 12.19
C GLY A 104 2.42 -25.10 11.92
N VAL A 105 1.40 -24.94 12.76
CA VAL A 105 0.06 -25.51 12.53
C VAL A 105 -0.55 -24.94 11.24
N LEU A 106 -0.46 -23.63 11.04
CA LEU A 106 -0.98 -22.99 9.84
C LEU A 106 -0.28 -23.52 8.57
N ASN A 107 1.04 -23.72 8.60
CA ASN A 107 1.78 -24.33 7.50
C ASN A 107 1.28 -25.75 7.19
N VAL A 108 0.99 -26.56 8.21
CA VAL A 108 0.41 -27.90 8.02
C VAL A 108 -0.98 -27.79 7.39
N VAL A 109 -1.81 -26.85 7.81
CA VAL A 109 -3.15 -26.63 7.21
C VAL A 109 -3.05 -26.35 5.72
N PHE A 110 -2.14 -25.47 5.31
CA PHE A 110 -1.92 -25.17 3.88
C PHE A 110 -1.39 -26.39 3.12
N ARG A 111 -0.46 -27.12 3.71
CA ARG A 111 0.11 -28.33 3.09
C ARG A 111 -0.94 -29.40 2.85
N VAL A 112 -1.77 -29.66 3.85
CA VAL A 112 -2.86 -30.62 3.73
C VAL A 112 -3.90 -30.16 2.70
N ALA A 113 -4.21 -28.87 2.66
CA ALA A 113 -5.12 -28.31 1.65
C ALA A 113 -4.59 -28.55 0.23
N ASP A 114 -3.29 -28.30 -0.01
CA ASP A 114 -2.66 -28.52 -1.31
C ASP A 114 -2.69 -29.98 -1.72
N GLU A 115 -2.37 -30.89 -0.82
CA GLU A 115 -2.35 -32.33 -1.09
C GLU A 115 -3.74 -32.93 -1.33
N GLU A 116 -4.75 -32.42 -0.62
CA GLU A 116 -6.16 -32.79 -0.82
C GLU A 116 -6.83 -32.08 -2.01
N GLY A 117 -6.13 -31.14 -2.66
CA GLY A 117 -6.67 -30.33 -3.75
C GLY A 117 -7.80 -29.38 -3.31
N LEU A 118 -7.77 -28.93 -2.06
CA LEU A 118 -8.77 -28.05 -1.45
C LEU A 118 -8.34 -26.60 -1.58
N LEU A 119 -9.11 -25.82 -2.32
CA LEU A 119 -8.81 -24.39 -2.52
C LEU A 119 -9.11 -23.58 -1.26
N LEU A 120 -8.17 -22.72 -0.88
CA LEU A 120 -8.32 -21.76 0.20
C LEU A 120 -8.56 -20.37 -0.40
N ILE A 121 -9.79 -20.01 -0.63
CA ILE A 121 -10.19 -18.75 -1.26
C ILE A 121 -10.41 -17.69 -0.19
N ASP A 122 -11.18 -18.00 0.85
CA ASP A 122 -11.63 -17.06 1.86
C ASP A 122 -11.48 -17.57 3.31
N LEU A 123 -11.98 -16.80 4.28
CA LEU A 123 -11.88 -17.15 5.70
C LEU A 123 -12.72 -18.38 6.09
N PRO A 124 -13.93 -18.60 5.55
CA PRO A 124 -14.67 -19.87 5.69
C PRO A 124 -13.88 -21.09 5.30
N ASP A 125 -13.12 -21.06 4.20
CA ASP A 125 -12.26 -22.17 3.77
C ASP A 125 -11.19 -22.49 4.80
N LEU A 126 -10.47 -21.46 5.23
CA LEU A 126 -9.44 -21.61 6.25
C LEU A 126 -10.01 -22.18 7.56
N ARG A 127 -11.19 -21.74 7.96
CA ARG A 127 -11.88 -22.26 9.16
C ARG A 127 -12.24 -23.73 8.99
N SER A 128 -12.76 -24.11 7.83
CA SER A 128 -13.12 -25.51 7.55
C SER A 128 -11.91 -26.42 7.54
N MET A 129 -10.80 -25.95 6.97
CA MET A 129 -9.53 -26.67 6.99
C MET A 129 -8.95 -26.81 8.40
N LEU A 130 -9.03 -25.77 9.24
CA LEU A 130 -8.62 -25.86 10.65
C LEU A 130 -9.45 -26.91 11.42
N ASN A 131 -10.76 -26.99 11.15
CA ASN A 131 -11.62 -28.03 11.73
C ASN A 131 -11.22 -29.43 11.22
N TYR A 132 -11.03 -29.59 9.93
CA TYR A 132 -10.60 -30.84 9.30
C TYR A 132 -9.27 -31.34 9.88
N VAL A 133 -8.28 -30.46 10.01
CA VAL A 133 -6.99 -30.80 10.63
C VAL A 133 -7.16 -31.15 12.11
N SER A 134 -8.07 -30.50 12.84
CA SER A 134 -8.39 -30.82 14.22
C SER A 134 -8.98 -32.22 14.37
N GLU A 135 -9.94 -32.57 13.55
CA GLU A 135 -10.63 -33.87 13.56
C GLU A 135 -9.69 -35.02 13.16
N ASN A 136 -8.74 -34.76 12.28
CA ASN A 136 -7.77 -35.72 11.75
C ASN A 136 -6.38 -35.58 12.38
N ALA A 137 -6.26 -34.86 13.52
CA ALA A 137 -4.97 -34.47 14.11
C ALA A 137 -4.03 -35.63 14.39
N LYS A 138 -4.54 -36.83 14.72
CA LYS A 138 -3.71 -38.02 14.98
C LYS A 138 -3.00 -38.53 13.72
N ALA A 139 -3.70 -38.61 12.60
CA ALA A 139 -3.14 -39.05 11.33
C ALA A 139 -2.17 -38.00 10.78
N ILE A 140 -2.58 -36.74 10.79
CA ILE A 140 -1.79 -35.60 10.29
C ILE A 140 -0.52 -35.43 11.13
N SER A 141 -0.60 -35.59 12.45
CA SER A 141 0.59 -35.50 13.33
C SER A 141 1.60 -36.60 13.07
N ALA A 142 1.18 -37.78 12.63
CA ALA A 142 2.09 -38.85 12.26
C ALA A 142 2.93 -38.54 11.02
N GLU A 143 2.41 -37.72 10.12
CA GLU A 143 3.04 -37.36 8.84
C GLU A 143 3.83 -36.05 8.92
N TYR A 144 3.23 -34.99 9.52
CA TYR A 144 3.77 -33.62 9.50
C TYR A 144 4.33 -33.15 10.85
N GLY A 145 4.29 -33.99 11.88
CA GLY A 145 4.68 -33.64 13.25
C GLY A 145 3.50 -33.19 14.11
N LEU A 146 3.74 -32.99 15.38
CA LEU A 146 2.69 -32.76 16.38
C LEU A 146 1.84 -31.53 16.08
N VAL A 147 0.57 -31.76 15.83
CA VAL A 147 -0.48 -30.73 15.71
C VAL A 147 -1.38 -30.82 16.94
N SER A 148 -1.20 -29.88 17.89
CA SER A 148 -1.96 -29.90 19.13
C SER A 148 -3.31 -29.18 18.98
N SER A 149 -4.34 -29.72 19.64
CA SER A 149 -5.67 -29.08 19.69
C SER A 149 -5.62 -27.68 20.29
N THR A 150 -4.73 -27.45 21.25
CA THR A 150 -4.52 -26.13 21.87
C THR A 150 -4.02 -25.10 20.85
N SER A 151 -3.07 -25.49 19.99
CA SER A 151 -2.53 -24.62 18.94
C SER A 151 -3.55 -24.34 17.86
N ILE A 152 -4.33 -25.36 17.44
CA ILE A 152 -5.42 -25.17 16.47
C ILE A 152 -6.45 -24.18 17.03
N ALA A 153 -6.89 -24.36 18.28
CA ALA A 153 -7.86 -23.46 18.92
C ALA A 153 -7.32 -22.02 19.06
N ALA A 154 -6.02 -21.85 19.22
CA ALA A 154 -5.41 -20.51 19.21
C ALA A 154 -5.46 -19.86 17.82
N VAL A 155 -5.15 -20.61 16.75
CA VAL A 155 -5.27 -20.13 15.37
C VAL A 155 -6.73 -19.78 15.03
N GLN A 156 -7.70 -20.61 15.45
CA GLN A 156 -9.12 -20.33 15.24
C GLN A 156 -9.58 -19.04 15.95
N ARG A 157 -9.09 -18.77 17.17
CA ARG A 157 -9.38 -17.50 17.87
C ARG A 157 -8.74 -16.30 17.16
N ALA A 158 -7.52 -16.45 16.66
CA ALA A 158 -6.86 -15.39 15.89
C ALA A 158 -7.64 -15.09 14.58
N LEU A 159 -8.17 -16.14 13.94
CA LEU A 159 -9.02 -16.00 12.75
C LEU A 159 -10.31 -15.23 13.06
N LEU A 160 -10.96 -15.47 14.19
CA LEU A 160 -12.11 -14.68 14.64
C LEU A 160 -11.75 -13.19 14.79
N GLY A 161 -10.62 -12.91 15.45
CA GLY A 161 -10.13 -11.54 15.60
C GLY A 161 -9.87 -10.86 14.25
N LEU A 162 -9.43 -11.60 13.24
CA LEU A 162 -9.25 -11.10 11.89
C LEU A 162 -10.59 -10.79 11.19
N GLU A 163 -11.61 -11.61 11.40
CA GLU A 163 -12.98 -11.34 10.91
C GLU A 163 -13.58 -10.09 11.55
N ASP A 164 -13.39 -9.90 12.86
CA ASP A 164 -13.91 -8.76 13.62
C ASP A 164 -13.36 -7.41 13.12
N VAL A 165 -12.12 -7.39 12.64
CA VAL A 165 -11.54 -6.18 12.01
C VAL A 165 -11.98 -5.99 10.56
N GLY A 166 -12.85 -6.86 10.04
CA GLY A 166 -13.44 -6.74 8.70
C GLY A 166 -12.57 -7.26 7.57
N ALA A 167 -11.59 -8.12 7.87
CA ALA A 167 -10.73 -8.72 6.85
C ALA A 167 -11.49 -9.65 5.88
N ARG A 168 -12.72 -10.02 6.18
CA ARG A 168 -13.57 -10.82 5.28
C ARG A 168 -13.75 -10.15 3.91
N ALA A 169 -13.78 -8.82 3.84
CA ALA A 169 -13.89 -8.09 2.59
C ALA A 169 -12.61 -8.17 1.73
N PHE A 170 -11.48 -8.46 2.35
CA PHE A 170 -10.18 -8.54 1.69
C PHE A 170 -9.92 -9.92 1.06
N PHE A 171 -10.54 -11.00 1.59
CA PHE A 171 -10.35 -12.34 1.07
C PHE A 171 -11.52 -12.78 0.19
N GLY A 172 -11.21 -13.29 -0.99
CA GLY A 172 -12.19 -13.78 -1.94
C GLY A 172 -11.80 -13.58 -3.39
N GLU A 173 -12.69 -13.96 -4.30
CA GLU A 173 -12.53 -13.82 -5.74
C GLU A 173 -13.51 -12.80 -6.35
N PRO A 174 -13.18 -12.20 -7.51
CA PRO A 174 -11.91 -12.35 -8.22
C PRO A 174 -10.75 -11.71 -7.47
N ALA A 175 -9.64 -12.44 -7.38
CA ALA A 175 -8.41 -11.90 -6.79
C ALA A 175 -7.82 -10.81 -7.69
N PHE A 176 -7.19 -9.82 -7.05
CA PHE A 176 -6.52 -8.73 -7.72
C PHE A 176 -5.38 -9.24 -8.60
N GLN A 177 -5.29 -8.73 -9.81
CA GLN A 177 -4.19 -9.02 -10.73
C GLN A 177 -3.22 -7.86 -10.78
N LEU A 178 -1.97 -8.12 -10.43
CA LEU A 178 -0.93 -7.10 -10.34
C LEU A 178 -0.76 -6.29 -11.63
N GLN A 179 -1.01 -6.92 -12.79
CA GLN A 179 -0.93 -6.30 -14.12
C GLN A 179 -1.87 -5.09 -14.27
N ASP A 180 -2.97 -5.05 -13.52
CA ASP A 180 -3.92 -3.94 -13.59
C ASP A 180 -3.36 -2.63 -13.01
N PHE A 181 -2.25 -2.70 -12.25
CA PHE A 181 -1.54 -1.49 -11.81
C PHE A 181 -0.66 -0.86 -12.90
N PHE A 182 -0.33 -1.59 -13.96
CA PHE A 182 0.56 -1.14 -15.01
C PHE A 182 -0.16 -0.52 -16.22
N GLY A 183 -1.38 -0.04 -16.01
CA GLY A 183 -2.19 0.56 -17.06
C GLY A 183 -1.56 1.83 -17.64
N ILE A 184 -1.67 1.96 -18.96
CA ILE A 184 -1.32 3.18 -19.72
C ILE A 184 -2.56 3.63 -20.47
N ASP A 185 -2.89 4.91 -20.44
CA ASP A 185 -4.03 5.45 -21.15
C ASP A 185 -3.75 5.63 -22.66
N PRO A 186 -4.77 5.89 -23.49
CA PRO A 186 -4.58 6.10 -24.92
C PRO A 186 -3.68 7.31 -25.30
N LEU A 187 -3.41 8.21 -24.36
CA LEU A 187 -2.49 9.35 -24.55
C LEU A 187 -1.06 9.01 -24.11
N GLY A 188 -0.78 7.76 -23.72
CA GLY A 188 0.53 7.32 -23.27
C GLY A 188 0.86 7.69 -21.81
N ARG A 189 -0.14 8.13 -21.02
CA ARG A 189 0.04 8.47 -19.61
C ARG A 189 -0.12 7.24 -18.73
N GLY A 190 0.71 7.13 -17.69
CA GLY A 190 0.57 6.06 -16.69
C GLY A 190 -0.69 6.25 -15.84
N VAL A 191 -1.42 5.16 -15.60
CA VAL A 191 -2.59 5.18 -14.73
C VAL A 191 -2.16 5.41 -13.29
N ILE A 192 -2.85 6.30 -12.57
CA ILE A 192 -2.68 6.55 -11.15
C ILE A 192 -3.69 5.70 -10.39
N ASN A 193 -3.20 4.69 -9.69
CA ASN A 193 -3.99 3.79 -8.85
C ASN A 193 -4.09 4.38 -7.44
N ILE A 194 -5.27 4.79 -7.02
CA ILE A 194 -5.52 5.38 -5.70
C ILE A 194 -6.26 4.37 -4.83
N MET A 195 -5.61 3.89 -3.77
CA MET A 195 -6.20 3.05 -2.75
C MET A 195 -6.89 3.93 -1.70
N SER A 196 -8.21 3.85 -1.60
CA SER A 196 -9.00 4.49 -0.53
C SER A 196 -8.71 3.80 0.80
N ALA A 197 -7.96 4.45 1.67
CA ALA A 197 -7.54 3.88 2.96
C ALA A 197 -8.16 4.59 4.18
N GLU A 198 -9.13 5.47 3.99
CA GLU A 198 -9.76 6.27 5.04
C GLU A 198 -10.39 5.42 6.16
N GLN A 199 -11.02 4.29 5.81
CA GLN A 199 -11.55 3.35 6.80
C GLN A 199 -10.48 2.37 7.29
N LEU A 200 -9.56 2.03 6.42
CA LEU A 200 -8.52 1.04 6.68
C LEU A 200 -7.50 1.54 7.71
N ILE A 201 -7.24 2.86 7.75
CA ILE A 201 -6.37 3.49 8.76
C ILE A 201 -6.85 3.26 10.19
N LEU A 202 -8.16 3.08 10.39
CA LEU A 202 -8.73 2.77 11.70
C LEU A 202 -8.42 1.32 12.14
N LYS A 203 -7.80 0.54 11.28
CA LYS A 203 -7.40 -0.85 11.47
C LYS A 203 -5.92 -1.03 11.08
N PRO A 204 -4.97 -0.48 11.86
CA PRO A 204 -3.56 -0.34 11.47
C PRO A 204 -2.91 -1.67 11.07
N LYS A 205 -3.26 -2.77 11.76
CA LYS A 205 -2.74 -4.11 11.45
C LYS A 205 -3.17 -4.59 10.06
N LEU A 206 -4.44 -4.40 9.73
CA LEU A 206 -4.95 -4.78 8.39
C LEU A 206 -4.31 -3.91 7.31
N TYR A 207 -4.19 -2.60 7.56
CA TYR A 207 -3.55 -1.65 6.63
C TYR A 207 -2.10 -2.02 6.34
N SER A 208 -1.30 -2.19 7.39
CA SER A 208 0.12 -2.52 7.24
C SER A 208 0.35 -3.90 6.62
N SER A 209 -0.48 -4.89 6.98
CA SER A 209 -0.40 -6.24 6.38
C SER A 209 -0.81 -6.26 4.92
N PHE A 210 -1.84 -5.50 4.55
CA PHE A 210 -2.24 -5.30 3.16
C PHE A 210 -1.10 -4.70 2.32
N LEU A 211 -0.49 -3.62 2.80
CA LEU A 211 0.61 -2.98 2.07
C LEU A 211 1.85 -3.87 1.98
N LEU A 212 2.14 -4.64 3.04
CA LEU A 212 3.23 -5.61 3.00
C LEU A 212 2.95 -6.74 2.00
N TRP A 213 1.72 -7.27 2.00
CA TRP A 213 1.32 -8.26 1.01
C TRP A 213 1.51 -7.71 -0.41
N LEU A 214 1.00 -6.52 -0.68
CA LEU A 214 1.10 -5.90 -2.01
C LEU A 214 2.55 -5.67 -2.45
N LEU A 215 3.41 -5.18 -1.55
CA LEU A 215 4.84 -5.05 -1.82
C LEU A 215 5.52 -6.39 -2.06
N SER A 216 5.12 -7.44 -1.32
CA SER A 216 5.65 -8.79 -1.51
C SER A 216 5.24 -9.38 -2.85
N GLU A 217 3.98 -9.19 -3.26
CA GLU A 217 3.48 -9.57 -4.59
C GLU A 217 4.27 -8.88 -5.72
N LEU A 218 4.49 -7.58 -5.61
CA LEU A 218 5.33 -6.84 -6.55
C LEU A 218 6.74 -7.43 -6.63
N PHE A 219 7.33 -7.74 -5.48
CA PHE A 219 8.67 -8.28 -5.41
C PHE A 219 8.76 -9.71 -6.00
N GLU A 220 7.77 -10.56 -5.75
CA GLU A 220 7.77 -11.96 -6.20
C GLU A 220 7.40 -12.10 -7.68
N GLN A 221 6.40 -11.36 -8.14
CA GLN A 221 5.89 -11.50 -9.51
C GLN A 221 6.69 -10.72 -10.56
N LEU A 222 7.34 -9.61 -10.19
CA LEU A 222 8.07 -8.82 -11.17
C LEU A 222 9.46 -9.42 -11.46
N PRO A 223 9.86 -9.48 -12.74
CA PRO A 223 11.21 -9.90 -13.10
C PRO A 223 12.25 -8.84 -12.73
N GLU A 224 13.49 -9.26 -12.54
CA GLU A 224 14.63 -8.36 -12.48
C GLU A 224 14.80 -7.64 -13.82
N VAL A 225 14.94 -6.32 -13.79
CA VAL A 225 15.04 -5.47 -15.00
C VAL A 225 16.28 -4.61 -15.03
N GLY A 226 17.07 -4.60 -13.95
CA GLY A 226 18.27 -3.76 -13.85
C GLY A 226 17.93 -2.26 -13.75
N ASP A 227 18.86 -1.43 -14.16
CA ASP A 227 18.69 0.03 -14.17
C ASP A 227 17.97 0.47 -15.46
N LEU A 228 16.74 0.92 -15.32
CA LEU A 228 15.91 1.45 -16.39
C LEU A 228 16.00 2.98 -16.42
N ASP A 229 15.80 3.60 -17.59
CA ASP A 229 15.73 5.07 -17.74
C ASP A 229 14.59 5.69 -16.92
N LYS A 230 13.52 4.94 -16.69
CA LYS A 230 12.39 5.32 -15.84
C LYS A 230 11.79 4.10 -15.15
N PRO A 231 11.20 4.29 -13.96
CA PRO A 231 10.58 3.18 -13.24
C PRO A 231 9.37 2.60 -14.01
N ARG A 232 9.09 1.32 -13.79
CA ARG A 232 7.90 0.64 -14.31
C ARG A 232 6.63 0.97 -13.52
N LEU A 233 6.79 1.26 -12.23
CA LEU A 233 5.74 1.65 -11.30
C LEU A 233 6.37 2.50 -10.20
N VAL A 234 5.64 3.50 -9.73
CA VAL A 234 6.02 4.27 -8.54
C VAL A 234 4.99 4.10 -7.46
N PHE A 235 5.46 3.81 -6.25
CA PHE A 235 4.66 3.54 -5.07
C PHE A 235 4.82 4.66 -4.06
N PHE A 236 3.73 5.32 -3.68
CA PHE A 236 3.72 6.36 -2.66
C PHE A 236 2.97 5.89 -1.41
N PHE A 237 3.65 5.93 -0.28
CA PHE A 237 3.07 5.72 1.03
C PHE A 237 2.83 7.07 1.69
N ASP A 238 1.58 7.56 1.66
CA ASP A 238 1.20 8.71 2.49
C ASP A 238 1.03 8.26 3.94
N GLU A 239 1.34 9.16 4.87
CA GLU A 239 1.39 8.88 6.32
C GLU A 239 2.19 7.60 6.64
N ALA A 240 3.43 7.56 6.17
CA ALA A 240 4.28 6.36 6.22
C ALA A 240 4.50 5.78 7.64
N HIS A 241 4.31 6.61 8.70
CA HIS A 241 4.37 6.13 10.09
C HIS A 241 3.39 4.97 10.34
N LEU A 242 2.24 4.96 9.66
CA LEU A 242 1.24 3.90 9.82
C LEU A 242 1.72 2.50 9.39
N LEU A 243 2.79 2.43 8.61
CA LEU A 243 3.42 1.15 8.26
C LEU A 243 4.28 0.59 9.38
N PHE A 244 4.78 1.48 10.26
CA PHE A 244 5.82 1.16 11.23
C PHE A 244 5.32 1.25 12.67
N ASP A 245 4.30 2.10 12.93
CA ASP A 245 3.70 2.23 14.26
C ASP A 245 3.06 0.90 14.68
N ASP A 246 3.41 0.42 15.87
CA ASP A 246 2.95 -0.85 16.43
C ASP A 246 3.22 -2.09 15.55
N ALA A 247 4.06 -1.97 14.51
CA ALA A 247 4.41 -3.09 13.65
C ALA A 247 5.40 -4.04 14.36
N PRO A 248 5.20 -5.37 14.29
CA PRO A 248 6.18 -6.32 14.80
C PRO A 248 7.54 -6.14 14.12
N ALA A 249 8.64 -6.33 14.86
CA ALA A 249 10.00 -6.17 14.33
C ALA A 249 10.25 -6.99 13.06
N SER A 250 9.69 -8.21 12.98
CA SER A 250 9.78 -9.07 11.80
C SER A 250 9.10 -8.46 10.56
N MET A 251 8.05 -7.68 10.75
CA MET A 251 7.37 -6.97 9.68
C MET A 251 8.19 -5.79 9.18
N VAL A 252 8.74 -4.98 10.09
CA VAL A 252 9.64 -3.86 9.74
C VAL A 252 10.84 -4.37 8.94
N GLN A 253 11.47 -5.46 9.38
CA GLN A 253 12.58 -6.11 8.66
C GLN A 253 12.17 -6.58 7.26
N ARG A 254 10.96 -7.10 7.08
CA ARG A 254 10.49 -7.53 5.77
C ARG A 254 10.25 -6.33 4.84
N ILE A 255 9.64 -5.26 5.34
CA ILE A 255 9.48 -4.01 4.58
C ILE A 255 10.85 -3.47 4.16
N GLU A 256 11.81 -3.42 5.08
CA GLU A 256 13.19 -3.00 4.78
C GLU A 256 13.82 -3.84 3.67
N GLN A 257 13.72 -5.16 3.77
CA GLN A 257 14.24 -6.08 2.76
C GLN A 257 13.61 -5.83 1.39
N VAL A 258 12.29 -5.70 1.34
CA VAL A 258 11.56 -5.44 0.08
C VAL A 258 11.97 -4.08 -0.50
N VAL A 259 11.97 -3.01 0.30
CA VAL A 259 12.36 -1.66 -0.14
C VAL A 259 13.78 -1.63 -0.70
N ARG A 260 14.69 -2.37 -0.08
CA ARG A 260 16.09 -2.49 -0.54
C ARG A 260 16.20 -3.14 -1.92
N LEU A 261 15.39 -4.16 -2.19
CA LEU A 261 15.51 -5.01 -3.37
C LEU A 261 14.55 -4.65 -4.50
N ILE A 262 13.44 -3.97 -4.22
CA ILE A 262 12.38 -3.73 -5.20
C ILE A 262 12.82 -2.81 -6.35
N ARG A 263 13.87 -2.03 -6.12
CA ARG A 263 14.48 -1.19 -7.16
C ARG A 263 14.92 -2.03 -8.37
N SER A 264 15.52 -3.21 -8.14
CA SER A 264 15.95 -4.12 -9.21
C SER A 264 14.80 -4.63 -10.08
N LYS A 265 13.55 -4.54 -9.56
CA LYS A 265 12.30 -4.84 -10.29
C LYS A 265 11.76 -3.64 -11.06
N GLY A 266 12.45 -2.50 -11.03
CA GLY A 266 12.02 -1.26 -11.67
C GLY A 266 10.92 -0.51 -10.91
N VAL A 267 10.75 -0.73 -9.61
CA VAL A 267 9.74 -0.04 -8.79
C VAL A 267 10.39 1.03 -7.94
N GLY A 268 9.89 2.28 -8.07
CA GLY A 268 10.26 3.40 -7.21
C GLY A 268 9.37 3.45 -5.97
N VAL A 269 9.94 3.69 -4.78
CA VAL A 269 9.18 3.80 -3.53
C VAL A 269 9.43 5.16 -2.89
N TYR A 270 8.36 5.83 -2.50
CA TYR A 270 8.36 7.11 -1.83
C TYR A 270 7.59 7.03 -0.51
N PHE A 271 8.18 7.54 0.56
CA PHE A 271 7.54 7.67 1.86
C PHE A 271 7.24 9.14 2.16
N CYS A 272 5.99 9.44 2.48
CA CYS A 272 5.53 10.74 2.92
C CYS A 272 5.17 10.68 4.39
N SER A 273 5.75 11.56 5.21
CA SER A 273 5.52 11.56 6.65
C SER A 273 5.55 12.97 7.24
N GLN A 274 4.98 13.12 8.43
CA GLN A 274 4.98 14.38 9.17
C GLN A 274 6.31 14.63 9.87
N ASN A 275 6.97 13.58 10.37
CA ASN A 275 8.25 13.66 11.05
C ASN A 275 9.31 12.80 10.37
N PRO A 276 10.58 13.21 10.39
CA PRO A 276 11.69 12.40 9.86
C PRO A 276 11.84 11.06 10.58
N ASP A 277 11.56 11.04 11.89
CA ASP A 277 11.73 9.85 12.75
C ASP A 277 10.62 8.80 12.56
N ASP A 278 9.58 9.08 11.76
CA ASP A 278 8.47 8.15 11.49
C ASP A 278 8.88 6.96 10.61
N VAL A 279 9.99 7.07 9.89
CA VAL A 279 10.52 5.99 9.05
C VAL A 279 11.80 5.45 9.69
N PRO A 280 11.92 4.13 9.89
CA PRO A 280 13.11 3.52 10.49
C PRO A 280 14.41 3.92 9.79
N GLY A 281 15.48 4.12 10.57
CA GLY A 281 16.77 4.61 10.07
C GLY A 281 17.36 3.74 8.96
N ASP A 282 17.21 2.43 9.05
CA ASP A 282 17.71 1.48 8.05
C ASP A 282 17.00 1.63 6.70
N ILE A 283 15.71 1.98 6.72
CA ILE A 283 14.95 2.32 5.51
C ILE A 283 15.34 3.70 5.00
N LEU A 284 15.43 4.70 5.88
CA LEU A 284 15.87 6.06 5.50
C LEU A 284 17.22 6.06 4.81
N GLY A 285 18.14 5.19 5.23
CA GLY A 285 19.45 5.01 4.62
C GLY A 285 19.42 4.51 3.17
N GLN A 286 18.33 3.90 2.73
CA GLN A 286 18.13 3.44 1.35
C GLN A 286 17.53 4.50 0.44
N LEU A 287 17.00 5.60 1.01
CA LEU A 287 16.30 6.64 0.27
C LEU A 287 17.28 7.74 -0.17
N GLY A 288 17.51 7.87 -1.47
CA GLY A 288 18.46 8.84 -2.02
C GLY A 288 17.87 10.22 -2.30
N HIS A 289 16.56 10.33 -2.53
CA HIS A 289 15.90 11.59 -2.81
C HIS A 289 15.17 12.11 -1.59
N ARG A 290 15.27 13.42 -1.34
CA ARG A 290 14.66 14.05 -0.15
C ARG A 290 13.95 15.34 -0.53
N ILE A 291 12.71 15.50 -0.04
CA ILE A 291 11.91 16.71 -0.14
C ILE A 291 11.42 17.04 1.27
N GLN A 292 11.91 18.11 1.85
CA GLN A 292 11.58 18.53 3.22
C GLN A 292 10.76 19.81 3.19
N HIS A 293 9.49 19.71 3.53
CA HIS A 293 8.64 20.87 3.84
C HIS A 293 8.88 21.40 5.23
N ALA A 294 8.31 22.57 5.54
CA ALA A 294 8.46 23.19 6.85
C ALA A 294 8.15 22.23 8.00
N LEU A 295 8.96 22.31 9.05
CA LEU A 295 8.65 21.75 10.36
C LEU A 295 8.45 22.91 11.36
N ARG A 296 7.54 22.71 12.30
CA ARG A 296 7.33 23.67 13.41
C ARG A 296 8.09 23.16 14.63
N ALA A 297 8.91 23.98 15.21
CA ALA A 297 9.81 23.62 16.31
C ALA A 297 9.33 24.20 17.64
N PHE A 298 8.10 23.86 18.05
CA PHE A 298 7.49 24.40 19.28
C PHE A 298 7.94 23.64 20.53
N THR A 299 8.28 22.38 20.41
CA THR A 299 8.70 21.53 21.54
C THR A 299 10.14 21.06 21.38
N PRO A 300 10.81 20.60 22.48
CA PRO A 300 12.13 19.99 22.36
C PRO A 300 12.20 18.80 21.40
N ARG A 301 11.10 18.02 21.31
CA ARG A 301 10.97 16.93 20.36
C ARG A 301 10.98 17.45 18.92
N ASP A 302 10.23 18.51 18.64
CA ASP A 302 10.19 19.12 17.31
C ASP A 302 11.55 19.71 16.92
N GLN A 303 12.26 20.34 17.86
CA GLN A 303 13.61 20.87 17.64
C GLN A 303 14.60 19.76 17.29
N LYS A 304 14.49 18.58 17.96
CA LYS A 304 15.29 17.40 17.63
C LYS A 304 14.96 16.92 16.22
N ALA A 305 13.67 16.83 15.85
CA ALA A 305 13.23 16.41 14.52
C ALA A 305 13.78 17.33 13.42
N VAL A 306 13.79 18.66 13.65
CA VAL A 306 14.40 19.62 12.70
C VAL A 306 15.91 19.38 12.53
N LYS A 307 16.64 19.16 13.62
CA LYS A 307 18.07 18.83 13.56
C LYS A 307 18.31 17.52 12.81
N THR A 308 17.60 16.45 13.16
CA THR A 308 17.69 15.16 12.47
C THR A 308 17.42 15.32 10.97
N ALA A 309 16.37 16.07 10.59
CA ALA A 309 16.08 16.34 9.18
C ALA A 309 17.23 17.06 8.49
N ALA A 310 17.80 18.09 9.14
CA ALA A 310 18.90 18.87 8.57
C ALA A 310 20.18 18.05 8.38
N GLU A 311 20.51 17.16 9.31
CA GLU A 311 21.68 16.29 9.27
C GLU A 311 21.62 15.24 8.15
N THR A 312 20.43 15.00 7.59
CA THR A 312 20.27 14.04 6.49
C THR A 312 20.58 14.62 5.12
N PHE A 313 20.81 15.92 5.01
CA PHE A 313 21.13 16.58 3.75
C PHE A 313 22.66 16.77 3.57
N VAL A 314 23.10 16.79 2.32
CA VAL A 314 24.43 17.28 2.01
C VAL A 314 24.45 18.79 2.22
N ALA A 315 25.37 19.24 3.09
CA ALA A 315 25.43 20.64 3.51
C ALA A 315 25.66 21.59 2.33
N ASN A 316 24.91 22.68 2.31
CA ASN A 316 25.12 23.81 1.41
C ASN A 316 25.70 24.98 2.24
N PRO A 317 26.93 25.43 1.94
CA PRO A 317 27.54 26.51 2.72
C PRO A 317 26.78 27.84 2.68
N ALA A 318 25.93 28.05 1.66
CA ALA A 318 25.13 29.24 1.52
C ALA A 318 23.77 29.16 2.26
N LEU A 319 23.45 28.02 2.89
CA LEU A 319 22.12 27.77 3.49
C LEU A 319 22.24 27.21 4.91
N ASP A 320 21.73 27.93 5.88
CA ASP A 320 21.45 27.37 7.22
C ASP A 320 20.21 26.48 7.14
N VAL A 321 20.44 25.17 7.03
CA VAL A 321 19.37 24.18 6.79
C VAL A 321 18.41 24.09 7.97
N VAL A 322 18.90 24.16 9.23
CA VAL A 322 18.06 24.11 10.43
C VAL A 322 17.10 25.29 10.47
N LYS A 323 17.64 26.50 10.22
CA LYS A 323 16.86 27.72 10.16
C LYS A 323 15.87 27.69 9.00
N ALA A 324 16.34 27.30 7.82
CA ALA A 324 15.52 27.24 6.61
C ALA A 324 14.29 26.34 6.80
N ILE A 325 14.44 25.12 7.37
CA ILE A 325 13.31 24.20 7.61
C ILE A 325 12.20 24.86 8.44
N THR A 326 12.53 25.69 9.40
CA THR A 326 11.54 26.37 10.25
C THR A 326 10.89 27.60 9.59
N GLU A 327 11.57 28.19 8.61
CA GLU A 327 11.16 29.41 7.90
C GLU A 327 10.49 29.15 6.55
N LEU A 328 10.48 27.90 6.04
CA LEU A 328 9.80 27.57 4.78
C LEU A 328 8.33 28.00 4.80
N GLY A 329 7.91 28.65 3.74
CA GLY A 329 6.50 28.98 3.48
C GLY A 329 5.71 27.77 2.95
N VAL A 330 4.38 27.96 2.84
CA VAL A 330 3.52 26.93 2.23
C VAL A 330 3.88 26.75 0.74
N GLY A 331 4.17 25.53 0.36
CA GLY A 331 4.61 25.18 -1.00
C GLY A 331 6.07 25.53 -1.30
N GLU A 332 6.88 25.76 -0.28
CA GLU A 332 8.33 25.70 -0.36
C GLU A 332 8.85 24.38 0.20
N ALA A 333 10.00 23.95 -0.27
CA ALA A 333 10.68 22.78 0.25
C ALA A 333 12.19 22.92 0.14
N LEU A 334 12.91 22.21 1.00
CA LEU A 334 14.31 21.88 0.76
C LEU A 334 14.36 20.59 -0.05
N VAL A 335 15.17 20.56 -1.08
CA VAL A 335 15.29 19.42 -1.99
C VAL A 335 16.74 18.96 -2.11
N SER A 336 16.93 17.65 -2.19
CA SER A 336 18.21 17.02 -2.54
C SER A 336 17.87 15.76 -3.33
N PHE A 337 18.32 15.70 -4.56
CA PHE A 337 18.12 14.55 -5.44
C PHE A 337 19.45 13.88 -5.73
N LEU A 338 19.43 12.64 -6.18
CA LEU A 338 20.63 11.97 -6.63
C LEU A 338 21.07 12.54 -7.97
N GLU A 339 22.35 12.88 -8.05
CA GLU A 339 23.04 13.22 -9.29
C GLU A 339 23.47 11.96 -10.04
N GLU A 340 24.00 12.16 -11.26
CA GLU A 340 24.61 11.09 -12.03
C GLU A 340 25.71 10.39 -11.20
N GLY A 341 25.65 9.05 -11.16
CA GLY A 341 26.52 8.24 -10.30
C GLY A 341 26.01 8.02 -8.87
N GLY A 342 24.76 8.43 -8.57
CA GLY A 342 24.07 8.08 -7.31
C GLY A 342 24.52 8.89 -6.08
N ARG A 343 25.14 10.06 -6.28
CA ARG A 343 25.55 10.95 -5.18
C ARG A 343 24.43 11.93 -4.86
N PRO A 344 24.07 12.13 -3.57
CA PRO A 344 23.11 13.16 -3.21
C PRO A 344 23.65 14.56 -3.54
N ALA A 345 22.85 15.37 -4.24
CA ALA A 345 23.14 16.78 -4.50
C ALA A 345 23.14 17.60 -3.19
N MET A 346 23.82 18.74 -3.20
CA MET A 346 23.70 19.72 -2.12
C MET A 346 22.24 20.14 -1.97
N VAL A 347 21.82 20.38 -0.72
CA VAL A 347 20.48 20.83 -0.44
C VAL A 347 20.22 22.23 -1.01
N GLU A 348 19.07 22.39 -1.65
CA GLU A 348 18.60 23.65 -2.17
C GLU A 348 17.17 23.96 -1.71
N ARG A 349 16.84 25.27 -1.60
CA ARG A 349 15.48 25.74 -1.33
C ARG A 349 14.76 25.96 -2.67
N ALA A 350 13.58 25.37 -2.80
CA ALA A 350 12.80 25.38 -4.03
C ALA A 350 11.33 25.70 -3.79
N TRP A 351 10.69 26.30 -4.78
CA TRP A 351 9.24 26.38 -4.85
C TRP A 351 8.68 25.10 -5.49
N VAL A 352 7.67 24.53 -4.85
CA VAL A 352 6.91 23.40 -5.39
C VAL A 352 5.93 23.95 -6.41
N LEU A 353 5.95 23.44 -7.63
CA LEU A 353 5.01 23.81 -8.69
C LEU A 353 3.59 23.39 -8.33
N THR A 354 2.63 23.98 -9.01
CA THR A 354 1.22 23.64 -8.82
C THR A 354 0.81 22.56 -9.83
N PRO A 355 0.26 21.41 -9.39
CA PRO A 355 -0.24 20.39 -10.30
C PRO A 355 -1.41 20.92 -11.13
N GLY A 356 -1.64 20.32 -12.31
CA GLY A 356 -2.78 20.65 -13.17
C GLY A 356 -4.10 20.07 -12.66
N CYS A 357 -4.05 19.10 -11.77
CA CYS A 357 -5.22 18.47 -11.17
C CYS A 357 -5.81 19.30 -10.01
N ARG A 358 -7.02 18.95 -9.59
CA ARG A 358 -7.68 19.52 -8.43
C ARG A 358 -6.96 19.08 -7.16
N ILE A 359 -6.71 20.02 -6.24
CA ILE A 359 -6.20 19.73 -4.91
C ILE A 359 -7.40 19.50 -3.98
N GLY A 360 -7.44 18.34 -3.31
CA GLY A 360 -8.46 17.97 -2.33
C GLY A 360 -9.43 16.89 -2.82
N ALA A 361 -10.47 16.65 -2.03
CA ALA A 361 -11.44 15.60 -2.25
C ALA A 361 -12.32 15.84 -3.50
N ILE A 362 -12.97 14.79 -3.95
CA ILE A 362 -13.98 14.80 -5.00
C ILE A 362 -15.33 14.37 -4.44
N THR A 363 -16.41 14.65 -5.18
CA THR A 363 -17.75 14.20 -4.77
C THR A 363 -17.94 12.71 -5.07
N PRO A 364 -18.93 12.04 -4.41
CA PRO A 364 -19.28 10.66 -4.73
C PRO A 364 -19.68 10.46 -6.19
N GLU A 365 -20.37 11.44 -6.80
CA GLU A 365 -20.80 11.41 -8.19
C GLU A 365 -19.59 11.49 -9.14
N GLU A 366 -18.62 12.36 -8.86
CA GLU A 366 -17.38 12.46 -9.62
C GLU A 366 -16.59 11.16 -9.53
N ARG A 367 -16.50 10.56 -8.34
CA ARG A 367 -15.84 9.26 -8.12
C ARG A 367 -16.52 8.14 -8.91
N ALA A 368 -17.85 8.08 -8.88
CA ALA A 368 -18.63 7.10 -9.64
C ALA A 368 -18.41 7.25 -11.15
N ALA A 369 -18.37 8.49 -11.65
CA ALA A 369 -18.12 8.78 -13.07
C ALA A 369 -16.70 8.31 -13.50
N VAL A 370 -15.67 8.59 -12.70
CA VAL A 370 -14.30 8.13 -12.96
C VAL A 370 -14.23 6.60 -12.97
N ARG A 371 -14.88 5.93 -12.00
CA ARG A 371 -14.92 4.47 -11.93
C ARG A 371 -15.60 3.86 -13.16
N ALA A 372 -16.74 4.40 -13.58
CA ALA A 372 -17.48 3.93 -14.75
C ALA A 372 -16.74 4.10 -16.07
N ALA A 373 -15.91 5.16 -16.20
CA ALA A 373 -15.10 5.45 -17.38
C ALA A 373 -13.72 4.76 -17.36
N GLY A 374 -13.34 4.14 -16.24
CA GLY A 374 -12.02 3.57 -16.02
C GLY A 374 -11.77 2.28 -16.83
N PRO A 375 -10.49 1.90 -17.02
CA PRO A 375 -10.10 0.74 -17.83
C PRO A 375 -10.44 -0.61 -17.15
N ILE A 376 -10.71 -0.63 -15.86
CA ILE A 376 -11.00 -1.85 -15.10
C ILE A 376 -12.43 -2.36 -15.36
N GLY A 377 -13.36 -1.47 -15.75
CA GLY A 377 -14.76 -1.83 -15.97
C GLY A 377 -15.39 -2.40 -14.69
N ASN A 378 -16.02 -3.55 -14.80
CA ASN A 378 -16.65 -4.25 -13.68
C ASN A 378 -15.90 -5.52 -13.23
N LYS A 379 -14.65 -5.69 -13.64
CA LYS A 379 -13.85 -6.90 -13.44
C LYS A 379 -13.85 -7.41 -11.98
N TYR A 380 -13.83 -6.49 -11.02
CA TYR A 380 -13.74 -6.80 -9.59
C TYR A 380 -15.03 -6.54 -8.81
N ASP A 381 -16.06 -5.98 -9.44
CA ASP A 381 -17.24 -5.46 -8.74
C ASP A 381 -18.16 -6.57 -8.20
N GLN A 382 -18.19 -7.71 -8.89
CA GLN A 382 -18.96 -8.87 -8.46
C GLN A 382 -18.03 -9.92 -7.84
N SER A 383 -18.33 -10.33 -6.62
CA SER A 383 -17.67 -11.48 -6.01
C SER A 383 -18.05 -12.75 -6.77
N GLN A 384 -17.07 -13.63 -6.94
CA GLN A 384 -17.28 -14.98 -7.46
C GLN A 384 -17.13 -15.95 -6.30
N ASP A 385 -18.11 -16.82 -6.17
CA ASP A 385 -18.12 -17.90 -5.20
C ASP A 385 -18.07 -19.19 -5.98
N ARG A 386 -16.94 -19.91 -5.91
CA ARG A 386 -16.76 -21.20 -6.55
C ARG A 386 -16.52 -22.28 -5.50
N GLU A 387 -16.75 -23.51 -5.86
CA GLU A 387 -16.50 -24.63 -4.98
C GLU A 387 -15.06 -24.62 -4.42
N SER A 388 -14.95 -24.58 -3.12
CA SER A 388 -13.71 -24.41 -2.36
C SER A 388 -13.63 -25.42 -1.21
N ALA A 389 -12.67 -25.28 -0.32
CA ALA A 389 -12.49 -26.17 0.82
C ALA A 389 -13.75 -26.27 1.70
N TYR A 390 -14.46 -25.16 1.89
CA TYR A 390 -15.67 -25.13 2.72
C TYR A 390 -16.76 -26.02 2.17
N GLU A 391 -17.14 -25.90 0.89
CA GLU A 391 -18.21 -26.67 0.27
C GLU A 391 -17.84 -28.17 0.18
N ILE A 392 -16.59 -28.46 -0.20
CA ILE A 392 -16.12 -29.84 -0.35
C ILE A 392 -16.11 -30.55 1.01
N LEU A 393 -15.55 -29.94 2.04
CA LEU A 393 -15.48 -30.54 3.37
C LEU A 393 -16.86 -30.67 4.00
N LYS A 394 -17.74 -29.69 3.81
CA LYS A 394 -19.14 -29.76 4.26
C LYS A 394 -19.85 -30.96 3.64
N ARG A 395 -19.71 -31.16 2.33
CA ARG A 395 -20.33 -32.30 1.62
C ARG A 395 -19.74 -33.64 2.08
N ARG A 396 -18.41 -33.70 2.38
CA ARG A 396 -17.78 -34.91 2.91
C ARG A 396 -18.30 -35.26 4.30
N ALA A 397 -18.71 -34.28 5.10
CA ALA A 397 -19.26 -34.47 6.45
C ALA A 397 -20.76 -34.83 6.46
N GLU A 398 -21.51 -34.58 5.40
CA GLU A 398 -22.91 -34.98 5.30
C GLU A 398 -23.04 -36.50 5.16
N PRO A 399 -23.94 -37.17 5.93
CA PRO A 399 -24.15 -38.60 5.81
C PRO A 399 -24.59 -38.94 4.37
N GLN A 400 -23.88 -39.85 3.71
CA GLN A 400 -24.38 -40.37 2.42
C GLN A 400 -25.73 -41.04 2.67
N PRO A 401 -26.76 -40.77 1.85
CA PRO A 401 -28.02 -41.49 1.95
C PRO A 401 -27.73 -42.98 1.78
N GLU A 402 -28.18 -43.80 2.75
CA GLU A 402 -28.10 -45.27 2.66
C GLU A 402 -28.73 -45.68 1.32
N ALA A 403 -27.98 -46.47 0.55
CA ALA A 403 -28.51 -47.11 -0.66
C ALA A 403 -29.77 -47.88 -0.27
N PRO A 404 -30.87 -47.82 -1.05
CA PRO A 404 -32.04 -48.59 -0.74
C PRO A 404 -31.67 -50.09 -0.72
N PRO A 405 -32.15 -50.87 0.25
CA PRO A 405 -31.91 -52.31 0.30
C PRO A 405 -32.44 -52.97 -0.98
N GLU A 406 -31.61 -53.80 -1.59
CA GLU A 406 -31.94 -54.60 -2.78
C GLU A 406 -33.11 -55.58 -2.51
#